data_42214673c1d54e29cff4703b055fc0c3
#
_entry.id   42214673c1d54e29cff4703b055fc0c3
#
_cell.length_a   1.000
_cell.length_b   1.000
_cell.length_c   1.000
_cell.angle_alpha   90.00
_cell.angle_beta   90.00
_cell.angle_gamma   90.00
#
_symmetry.space_group_name_H-M   'P 1'
#
loop_
_entity.id
_entity.type
_entity.pdbx_description
1 polymer ?
#
loop_
_entity_poly.entity_id
_entity_poly.type
_entity_poly.pdbx_seq_one_letter_code
_entity_poly.pdbx_strand_id
1 'polypeptide(L)'
;MMILCRLQGVSFVVAVVNYCWPSLPDSLTKDDFRKGLVKFGLWLLKHVPGLLYWWMTQKLFSSANAMEKNPVFFNDRDMEVLKRTPGFELLSENKLEQKSVFDNLRQDFMVGLGKWEFDPLTLKDPLPEDEGSVHLWAGFEDRVVPVELQRFVMEKLPWIKYHEIPHGGHLIVYDSEVCECILRALLLNEEPEAYIRATTELIVS
;
A
#
# COMPACT_ATOMS: atom_id res chain seq x y z
N MET A 1 26.88 -13.42 23.72
CA MET A 1 25.65 -12.71 24.10
C MET A 1 25.03 -12.14 22.82
N MET A 2 24.07 -12.85 22.26
CA MET A 2 23.36 -12.39 21.04
C MET A 2 22.36 -11.32 21.50
N ILE A 3 22.61 -10.06 21.14
CA ILE A 3 21.61 -8.99 21.34
C ILE A 3 20.54 -9.26 20.25
N LEU A 4 19.46 -9.90 20.66
CA LEU A 4 18.23 -9.92 19.84
C LEU A 4 17.71 -8.48 19.83
N CYS A 5 17.96 -7.73 18.75
CA CYS A 5 17.27 -6.48 18.51
C CYS A 5 15.78 -6.79 18.34
N ARG A 6 15.00 -6.52 19.38
CA ARG A 6 13.55 -6.68 19.35
C ARG A 6 12.95 -5.49 18.58
N LEU A 7 12.12 -5.78 17.62
CA LEU A 7 11.38 -4.74 16.90
C LEU A 7 10.39 -4.10 17.88
N GLN A 8 10.51 -2.79 18.12
CA GLN A 8 9.67 -2.06 19.07
C GLN A 8 8.40 -1.48 18.45
N GLY A 9 8.30 -1.50 17.13
CA GLY A 9 7.11 -1.00 16.44
C GLY A 9 7.19 -1.15 14.94
N VAL A 10 6.04 -1.04 14.29
CA VAL A 10 5.89 -1.09 12.83
C VAL A 10 4.87 -0.04 12.40
N SER A 11 5.17 0.71 11.34
CA SER A 11 4.21 1.56 10.63
C SER A 11 4.01 1.06 9.21
N PHE A 12 2.80 0.65 8.89
CA PHE A 12 2.35 0.37 7.54
C PHE A 12 1.72 1.64 6.97
N VAL A 13 2.25 2.14 5.87
CA VAL A 13 1.75 3.35 5.22
C VAL A 13 1.20 2.99 3.87
N VAL A 14 -0.08 3.27 3.64
CA VAL A 14 -0.84 2.91 2.41
C VAL A 14 -0.61 1.47 1.97
N ALA A 15 -0.63 0.55 2.94
CA ALA A 15 -0.27 -0.83 2.74
C ALA A 15 -1.19 -1.51 1.73
N VAL A 16 -0.62 -2.25 0.79
CA VAL A 16 -1.39 -3.01 -0.20
C VAL A 16 -2.16 -4.13 0.49
N VAL A 17 -3.47 -4.18 0.24
CA VAL A 17 -4.33 -5.29 0.64
C VAL A 17 -4.41 -6.29 -0.50
N ASN A 18 -4.00 -7.52 -0.24
CA ASN A 18 -3.96 -8.55 -1.27
C ASN A 18 -5.35 -9.17 -1.48
N TYR A 19 -5.89 -9.03 -2.68
CA TYR A 19 -7.21 -9.60 -3.08
C TYR A 19 -7.29 -11.13 -3.02
N CYS A 20 -6.17 -11.82 -2.76
CA CYS A 20 -6.12 -13.28 -2.62
C CYS A 20 -6.16 -13.75 -1.16
N TRP A 21 -6.25 -12.85 -0.18
CA TRP A 21 -6.38 -13.24 1.23
C TRP A 21 -7.68 -14.00 1.48
N PRO A 22 -7.62 -15.15 2.18
CA PRO A 22 -8.77 -16.01 2.37
C PRO A 22 -9.96 -15.36 3.09
N SER A 23 -9.68 -14.50 4.08
CA SER A 23 -10.73 -13.82 4.88
C SER A 23 -11.22 -12.52 4.26
N LEU A 24 -10.70 -12.10 3.09
CA LEU A 24 -11.19 -10.89 2.41
C LEU A 24 -12.52 -11.19 1.71
N PRO A 25 -13.65 -10.57 2.14
CA PRO A 25 -14.96 -10.91 1.59
C PRO A 25 -15.13 -10.41 0.16
N ASP A 26 -15.73 -11.25 -0.67
CA ASP A 26 -16.04 -10.87 -2.06
C ASP A 26 -16.97 -9.67 -2.14
N SER A 27 -17.87 -9.48 -1.17
CA SER A 27 -18.79 -8.35 -1.10
C SER A 27 -18.06 -6.99 -1.08
N LEU A 28 -16.89 -6.93 -0.44
CA LEU A 28 -16.09 -5.71 -0.33
C LEU A 28 -15.32 -5.40 -1.62
N THR A 29 -15.10 -6.40 -2.48
CA THR A 29 -14.20 -6.28 -3.63
C THR A 29 -14.87 -6.60 -4.97
N LYS A 30 -16.17 -6.94 -4.99
CA LYS A 30 -16.87 -7.38 -6.21
C LYS A 30 -16.91 -6.32 -7.31
N ASP A 31 -17.07 -5.05 -6.93
CA ASP A 31 -17.20 -3.92 -7.84
C ASP A 31 -15.85 -3.20 -8.05
N ASP A 32 -14.76 -3.69 -7.44
CA ASP A 32 -13.44 -3.11 -7.59
C ASP A 32 -12.74 -3.64 -8.86
N PHE A 33 -12.64 -2.79 -9.87
CA PHE A 33 -11.98 -3.11 -11.14
C PHE A 33 -10.51 -3.52 -10.95
N ARG A 34 -9.83 -3.02 -9.90
CA ARG A 34 -8.43 -3.33 -9.57
C ARG A 34 -8.23 -4.81 -9.29
N LYS A 35 -9.23 -5.49 -8.67
CA LYS A 35 -9.21 -6.94 -8.46
C LYS A 35 -9.03 -7.71 -9.76
N GLY A 36 -9.74 -7.30 -10.82
CA GLY A 36 -9.61 -7.88 -12.15
C GLY A 36 -8.24 -7.63 -12.76
N LEU A 37 -7.73 -6.41 -12.66
CA LEU A 37 -6.40 -6.04 -13.14
C LEU A 37 -5.29 -6.81 -12.43
N VAL A 38 -5.34 -6.91 -11.12
CA VAL A 38 -4.37 -7.68 -10.32
C VAL A 38 -4.38 -9.16 -10.71
N LYS A 39 -5.56 -9.79 -10.78
CA LYS A 39 -5.68 -11.20 -11.18
C LYS A 39 -5.15 -11.44 -12.59
N PHE A 40 -5.48 -10.57 -13.54
CA PHE A 40 -4.99 -10.66 -14.91
C PHE A 40 -3.48 -10.42 -15.00
N GLY A 41 -2.96 -9.41 -14.29
CA GLY A 41 -1.53 -9.13 -14.19
C GLY A 41 -0.75 -10.31 -13.62
N LEU A 42 -1.21 -10.90 -12.52
CA LEU A 42 -0.58 -12.10 -11.93
C LEU A 42 -0.61 -13.29 -12.89
N TRP A 43 -1.70 -13.46 -13.64
CA TRP A 43 -1.78 -14.52 -14.65
C TRP A 43 -0.74 -14.31 -15.77
N LEU A 44 -0.60 -13.07 -16.28
CA LEU A 44 0.42 -12.73 -17.27
C LEU A 44 1.84 -12.96 -16.73
N LEU A 45 2.13 -12.47 -15.53
CA LEU A 45 3.44 -12.63 -14.88
C LEU A 45 3.81 -14.11 -14.65
N LYS A 46 2.80 -14.95 -14.43
CA LYS A 46 3.02 -16.39 -14.21
C LYS A 46 3.20 -17.17 -15.49
N HIS A 47 2.37 -16.90 -16.51
CA HIS A 47 2.27 -17.76 -17.69
C HIS A 47 3.00 -17.23 -18.93
N VAL A 48 3.07 -15.91 -19.09
CA VAL A 48 3.64 -15.28 -20.30
C VAL A 48 4.52 -14.06 -19.96
N PRO A 49 5.46 -14.18 -19.00
CA PRO A 49 6.27 -13.04 -18.53
C PRO A 49 7.07 -12.37 -19.64
N GLY A 50 7.52 -13.14 -20.64
CA GLY A 50 8.26 -12.59 -21.77
C GLY A 50 7.42 -11.68 -22.66
N LEU A 51 6.13 -11.99 -22.85
CA LEU A 51 5.20 -11.13 -23.59
C LEU A 51 4.93 -9.84 -22.82
N LEU A 52 4.74 -9.94 -21.51
CA LEU A 52 4.53 -8.77 -20.66
C LEU A 52 5.78 -7.87 -20.65
N TYR A 53 6.97 -8.45 -20.53
CA TYR A 53 8.24 -7.73 -20.62
C TYR A 53 8.34 -6.98 -21.95
N TRP A 54 8.13 -7.68 -23.07
CA TRP A 54 8.13 -7.08 -24.40
C TRP A 54 7.13 -5.93 -24.50
N TRP A 55 5.89 -6.13 -24.01
CA TRP A 55 4.85 -5.10 -24.06
C TRP A 55 5.20 -3.88 -23.21
N MET A 56 5.79 -4.06 -22.05
CA MET A 56 6.19 -2.97 -21.13
C MET A 56 7.42 -2.20 -21.62
N THR A 57 8.29 -2.82 -22.41
CA THR A 57 9.54 -2.20 -22.88
C THR A 57 9.47 -1.65 -24.31
N GLN A 58 8.36 -1.89 -25.01
CA GLN A 58 8.21 -1.32 -26.35
C GLN A 58 7.95 0.20 -26.30
N LYS A 59 8.61 0.93 -27.22
CA LYS A 59 8.54 2.40 -27.28
C LYS A 59 7.24 2.95 -27.90
N LEU A 60 6.40 2.10 -28.52
CA LEU A 60 5.20 2.51 -29.24
C LEU A 60 4.03 2.91 -28.32
N PHE A 61 3.98 2.35 -27.10
CA PHE A 61 2.96 2.69 -26.11
C PHE A 61 3.68 2.86 -24.75
N SER A 62 3.90 4.11 -24.35
CA SER A 62 4.50 4.42 -23.04
C SER A 62 3.52 4.07 -21.92
N SER A 63 3.58 2.81 -21.47
CA SER A 63 2.73 2.32 -20.37
C SER A 63 3.07 2.98 -19.04
N ALA A 64 4.35 3.34 -18.81
CA ALA A 64 4.80 4.03 -17.61
C ALA A 64 4.13 5.41 -17.48
N ASN A 65 4.14 6.23 -18.53
CA ASN A 65 3.48 7.54 -18.50
C ASN A 65 1.95 7.47 -18.31
N ALA A 66 1.32 6.37 -18.75
CA ALA A 66 -0.12 6.19 -18.57
C ALA A 66 -0.52 5.89 -17.13
N MET A 67 0.37 5.28 -16.32
CA MET A 67 0.11 5.01 -14.90
C MET A 67 0.56 6.15 -13.99
N GLU A 68 1.74 6.74 -14.22
CA GLU A 68 2.35 7.73 -13.34
C GLU A 68 1.60 9.06 -13.22
N LYS A 69 0.76 9.39 -14.19
CA LYS A 69 -0.01 10.65 -14.21
C LYS A 69 -1.49 10.43 -14.39
N ASN A 70 -1.96 9.20 -14.15
CA ASN A 70 -3.36 8.89 -14.37
C ASN A 70 -4.20 9.32 -13.16
N PRO A 71 -5.14 10.30 -13.33
CA PRO A 71 -6.01 10.75 -12.26
C PRO A 71 -6.96 9.68 -11.73
N VAL A 72 -7.03 8.51 -12.39
CA VAL A 72 -7.76 7.34 -11.88
C VAL A 72 -7.08 6.77 -10.61
N PHE A 73 -5.74 6.87 -10.52
CA PHE A 73 -4.96 6.30 -9.41
C PHE A 73 -4.47 7.35 -8.41
N PHE A 74 -4.28 8.59 -8.84
CA PHE A 74 -3.72 9.65 -8.02
C PHE A 74 -4.69 10.81 -7.89
N ASN A 75 -4.89 11.29 -6.66
CA ASN A 75 -5.66 12.49 -6.40
C ASN A 75 -4.81 13.77 -6.66
N ASP A 76 -5.39 14.95 -6.48
CA ASP A 76 -4.70 16.21 -6.75
C ASP A 76 -3.47 16.41 -5.84
N ARG A 77 -3.53 15.94 -4.59
CA ARG A 77 -2.43 16.02 -3.64
C ARG A 77 -1.29 15.09 -4.02
N ASP A 78 -1.58 13.88 -4.46
CA ASP A 78 -0.58 12.97 -5.04
C ASP A 78 0.10 13.59 -6.26
N MET A 79 -0.68 14.25 -7.12
CA MET A 79 -0.14 14.94 -8.29
C MET A 79 0.77 16.13 -7.92
N GLU A 80 0.50 16.81 -6.80
CA GLU A 80 1.41 17.83 -6.28
C GLU A 80 2.72 17.24 -5.76
N VAL A 81 2.66 16.12 -5.06
CA VAL A 81 3.85 15.38 -4.60
C VAL A 81 4.71 14.98 -5.80
N LEU A 82 4.11 14.40 -6.83
CA LEU A 82 4.82 14.00 -8.05
C LEU A 82 5.51 15.17 -8.75
N LYS A 83 4.88 16.37 -8.73
CA LYS A 83 5.49 17.58 -9.30
C LYS A 83 6.65 18.12 -8.47
N ARG A 84 6.59 18.00 -7.15
CA ARG A 84 7.61 18.54 -6.21
C ARG A 84 8.81 17.63 -6.03
N THR A 85 8.70 16.35 -6.39
CA THR A 85 9.75 15.35 -6.23
C THR A 85 10.38 15.02 -7.59
N PRO A 86 11.38 15.81 -8.05
CA PRO A 86 12.05 15.55 -9.34
C PRO A 86 12.71 14.17 -9.30
N GLY A 87 12.52 13.38 -10.35
CA GLY A 87 13.09 12.02 -10.44
C GLY A 87 12.31 10.95 -9.71
N PHE A 88 11.11 11.26 -9.21
CA PHE A 88 10.13 10.27 -8.77
C PHE A 88 9.55 9.57 -10.00
N GLU A 89 10.36 8.72 -10.59
CA GLU A 89 9.95 7.85 -11.69
C GLU A 89 9.70 6.47 -11.09
N LEU A 90 8.43 6.18 -10.76
CA LEU A 90 8.01 4.87 -10.24
C LEU A 90 8.47 3.73 -11.16
N LEU A 91 8.35 3.95 -12.46
CA LEU A 91 8.72 3.00 -13.50
C LEU A 91 9.38 3.75 -14.68
N SER A 92 10.62 4.25 -14.49
CA SER A 92 11.30 4.85 -15.64
C SER A 92 11.49 3.79 -16.73
N GLU A 93 11.14 4.14 -17.96
CA GLU A 93 11.26 3.26 -19.13
C GLU A 93 12.67 2.63 -19.19
N ASN A 94 13.70 3.42 -18.89
CA ASN A 94 15.09 2.96 -18.89
C ASN A 94 15.40 1.91 -17.80
N LYS A 95 14.71 1.90 -16.67
CA LYS A 95 14.91 0.90 -15.62
C LYS A 95 14.27 -0.44 -15.98
N LEU A 96 13.09 -0.42 -16.59
CA LEU A 96 12.39 -1.63 -17.01
C LEU A 96 13.06 -2.32 -18.22
N GLU A 97 13.86 -1.60 -19.04
CA GLU A 97 14.67 -2.19 -20.11
C GLU A 97 15.70 -3.18 -19.57
N GLN A 98 16.14 -3.03 -18.32
CA GLN A 98 16.99 -4.01 -17.68
C GLN A 98 16.16 -5.23 -17.25
N LYS A 99 16.40 -6.36 -17.91
CA LYS A 99 15.68 -7.62 -17.63
C LYS A 99 15.73 -8.02 -16.15
N SER A 100 16.85 -7.78 -15.48
CA SER A 100 17.00 -8.08 -14.05
C SER A 100 16.04 -7.25 -13.17
N VAL A 101 15.79 -6.00 -13.53
CA VAL A 101 14.81 -5.14 -12.81
C VAL A 101 13.40 -5.67 -13.02
N PHE A 102 13.06 -6.04 -14.26
CA PHE A 102 11.76 -6.67 -14.55
C PHE A 102 11.58 -7.99 -13.79
N ASP A 103 12.60 -8.86 -13.76
CA ASP A 103 12.53 -10.14 -13.07
C ASP A 103 12.36 -9.97 -11.55
N ASN A 104 13.03 -8.99 -10.94
CA ASN A 104 12.85 -8.64 -9.53
C ASN A 104 11.43 -8.11 -9.26
N LEU A 105 10.98 -7.15 -10.04
CA LEU A 105 9.63 -6.59 -9.94
C LEU A 105 8.56 -7.68 -10.10
N ARG A 106 8.76 -8.60 -11.05
CA ARG A 106 7.89 -9.76 -11.23
C ARG A 106 7.80 -10.61 -9.96
N GLN A 107 8.95 -10.89 -9.32
CA GLN A 107 8.98 -11.67 -8.07
C GLN A 107 8.26 -10.92 -6.96
N ASP A 108 8.48 -9.62 -6.79
CA ASP A 108 7.82 -8.79 -5.79
C ASP A 108 6.30 -8.80 -5.96
N PHE A 109 5.81 -8.66 -7.19
CA PHE A 109 4.37 -8.75 -7.48
C PHE A 109 3.80 -10.15 -7.18
N MET A 110 4.53 -11.21 -7.54
CA MET A 110 4.09 -12.59 -7.29
C MET A 110 4.05 -12.90 -5.80
N VAL A 111 5.00 -12.38 -5.02
CA VAL A 111 5.03 -12.56 -3.56
C VAL A 111 3.97 -11.66 -2.89
N GLY A 112 3.94 -10.38 -3.22
CA GLY A 112 3.05 -9.41 -2.55
C GLY A 112 1.56 -9.63 -2.84
N LEU A 113 1.21 -9.97 -4.09
CA LEU A 113 -0.18 -10.06 -4.55
C LEU A 113 -0.64 -11.48 -4.87
N GLY A 114 0.27 -12.47 -4.82
CA GLY A 114 -0.04 -13.88 -5.05
C GLY A 114 -0.81 -14.50 -3.87
N LYS A 115 -1.12 -15.79 -4.03
CA LYS A 115 -1.77 -16.56 -2.96
C LYS A 115 -0.74 -16.89 -1.87
N TRP A 116 -1.03 -16.48 -0.64
CA TRP A 116 -0.24 -16.83 0.54
C TRP A 116 -0.72 -18.13 1.18
N GLU A 117 0.17 -18.82 1.89
CA GLU A 117 -0.17 -20.05 2.63
C GLU A 117 -0.84 -19.77 3.97
N PHE A 118 -0.84 -18.53 4.42
CA PHE A 118 -1.47 -18.07 5.66
C PHE A 118 -2.42 -16.91 5.37
N ASP A 119 -3.30 -16.63 6.33
CA ASP A 119 -4.18 -15.46 6.29
C ASP A 119 -3.68 -14.41 7.28
N PRO A 120 -3.20 -13.24 6.81
CA PRO A 120 -2.70 -12.20 7.70
C PRO A 120 -3.78 -11.60 8.59
N LEU A 121 -5.06 -11.71 8.21
CA LEU A 121 -6.19 -11.21 9.01
C LEU A 121 -6.51 -12.08 10.23
N THR A 122 -5.79 -13.19 10.41
CA THR A 122 -5.90 -14.06 11.61
C THR A 122 -4.71 -13.94 12.56
N LEU A 123 -3.78 -13.02 12.27
CA LEU A 123 -2.59 -12.83 13.08
C LEU A 123 -2.95 -12.28 14.47
N LYS A 124 -2.24 -12.78 15.47
CA LYS A 124 -2.29 -12.23 16.82
C LYS A 124 -1.34 -11.05 16.92
N ASP A 125 -1.58 -10.20 17.92
CA ASP A 125 -0.68 -9.10 18.23
C ASP A 125 0.76 -9.62 18.42
N PRO A 126 1.71 -9.15 17.57
CA PRO A 126 3.11 -9.56 17.67
C PRO A 126 3.85 -8.84 18.80
N LEU A 127 3.25 -7.80 19.39
CA LEU A 127 3.84 -6.92 20.40
C LEU A 127 2.91 -6.83 21.63
N PRO A 128 2.61 -7.96 22.29
CA PRO A 128 1.72 -7.95 23.45
C PRO A 128 2.36 -7.17 24.63
N GLU A 129 1.53 -6.75 25.59
CA GLU A 129 1.96 -6.16 26.85
C GLU A 129 2.66 -4.78 26.75
N ASP A 130 2.21 -3.92 25.82
CA ASP A 130 2.74 -2.56 25.60
C ASP A 130 4.25 -2.50 25.24
N GLU A 131 4.83 -3.60 24.78
CA GLU A 131 6.23 -3.65 24.36
C GLU A 131 6.50 -2.93 23.03
N GLY A 132 5.47 -2.36 22.40
CA GLY A 132 5.55 -1.63 21.15
C GLY A 132 4.19 -1.41 20.51
N SER A 133 4.17 -0.91 19.31
CA SER A 133 2.92 -0.62 18.60
C SER A 133 3.00 -0.92 17.10
N VAL A 134 1.85 -1.29 16.53
CA VAL A 134 1.69 -1.44 15.09
C VAL A 134 0.69 -0.40 14.61
N HIS A 135 1.11 0.39 13.65
CA HIS A 135 0.32 1.48 13.08
C HIS A 135 -0.02 1.19 11.62
N LEU A 136 -1.23 1.55 11.21
CA LEU A 136 -1.69 1.51 9.83
C LEU A 136 -2.19 2.89 9.43
N TRP A 137 -1.52 3.49 8.45
CA TRP A 137 -1.82 4.84 7.94
C TRP A 137 -2.43 4.73 6.55
N ALA A 138 -3.62 5.29 6.39
CA ALA A 138 -4.37 5.26 5.14
C ALA A 138 -4.71 6.68 4.68
N GLY A 139 -4.68 6.93 3.38
CA GLY A 139 -5.25 8.14 2.79
C GLY A 139 -6.74 7.94 2.54
N PHE A 140 -7.58 8.89 2.99
CA PHE A 140 -9.03 8.80 2.76
C PHE A 140 -9.39 8.81 1.27
N GLU A 141 -8.62 9.53 0.46
CA GLU A 141 -8.80 9.64 -0.98
C GLU A 141 -7.80 8.77 -1.79
N ASP A 142 -7.23 7.73 -1.15
CA ASP A 142 -6.32 6.81 -1.84
C ASP A 142 -7.09 6.02 -2.91
N ARG A 143 -6.71 6.24 -4.17
CA ARG A 143 -7.32 5.57 -5.33
C ARG A 143 -6.56 4.31 -5.76
N VAL A 144 -5.38 4.06 -5.20
CA VAL A 144 -4.59 2.84 -5.43
C VAL A 144 -5.03 1.75 -4.49
N VAL A 145 -5.09 2.04 -3.18
CA VAL A 145 -5.57 1.12 -2.15
C VAL A 145 -6.81 1.73 -1.49
N PRO A 146 -8.02 1.21 -1.79
CA PRO A 146 -9.25 1.75 -1.23
C PRO A 146 -9.23 1.78 0.29
N VAL A 147 -9.65 2.90 0.87
CA VAL A 147 -9.70 3.09 2.32
C VAL A 147 -10.60 2.06 3.01
N GLU A 148 -11.64 1.58 2.33
CA GLU A 148 -12.55 0.55 2.81
C GLU A 148 -11.83 -0.77 3.10
N LEU A 149 -10.82 -1.10 2.28
CA LEU A 149 -9.98 -2.30 2.51
C LEU A 149 -9.11 -2.13 3.76
N GLN A 150 -8.58 -0.93 3.99
CA GLN A 150 -7.78 -0.62 5.16
C GLN A 150 -8.63 -0.65 6.45
N ARG A 151 -9.84 -0.09 6.38
CA ARG A 151 -10.82 -0.15 7.49
C ARG A 151 -11.19 -1.59 7.83
N PHE A 152 -11.39 -2.43 6.82
CA PHE A 152 -11.65 -3.86 7.03
C PHE A 152 -10.47 -4.57 7.71
N VAL A 153 -9.23 -4.25 7.34
CA VAL A 153 -8.03 -4.79 8.03
C VAL A 153 -8.04 -4.40 9.50
N MET A 154 -8.31 -3.13 9.81
CA MET A 154 -8.41 -2.62 11.19
C MET A 154 -9.50 -3.34 11.99
N GLU A 155 -10.69 -3.57 11.40
CA GLU A 155 -11.78 -4.31 12.06
C GLU A 155 -11.38 -5.75 12.42
N LYS A 156 -10.57 -6.39 11.59
CA LYS A 156 -10.09 -7.77 11.82
C LYS A 156 -8.92 -7.84 12.79
N LEU A 157 -8.11 -6.80 12.84
CA LEU A 157 -6.89 -6.72 13.65
C LEU A 157 -6.97 -5.51 14.59
N PRO A 158 -7.81 -5.57 15.66
CA PRO A 158 -8.09 -4.43 16.54
C PRO A 158 -6.90 -3.97 17.38
N TRP A 159 -5.82 -4.74 17.39
CA TRP A 159 -4.55 -4.37 18.03
C TRP A 159 -3.72 -3.40 17.18
N ILE A 160 -4.10 -3.15 15.90
CA ILE A 160 -3.47 -2.15 15.03
C ILE A 160 -4.04 -0.78 15.35
N LYS A 161 -3.17 0.18 15.61
CA LYS A 161 -3.53 1.60 15.71
C LYS A 161 -3.76 2.16 14.31
N TYR A 162 -5.00 2.50 13.98
CA TYR A 162 -5.40 2.98 12.66
C TYR A 162 -5.45 4.50 12.60
N HIS A 163 -4.86 5.07 11.55
CA HIS A 163 -4.81 6.50 11.29
C HIS A 163 -5.27 6.77 9.86
N GLU A 164 -6.29 7.61 9.72
CA GLU A 164 -6.83 7.99 8.43
C GLU A 164 -6.56 9.47 8.17
N ILE A 165 -5.87 9.77 7.06
CA ILE A 165 -5.45 11.11 6.68
C ILE A 165 -6.52 11.72 5.81
N PRO A 166 -7.28 12.75 6.27
CA PRO A 166 -8.25 13.47 5.47
C PRO A 166 -7.58 14.05 4.22
N HIS A 167 -8.22 13.90 3.06
CA HIS A 167 -7.69 14.32 1.76
C HIS A 167 -6.33 13.71 1.37
N GLY A 168 -5.83 12.73 2.14
CA GLY A 168 -4.63 11.99 1.81
C GLY A 168 -4.87 11.05 0.63
N GLY A 169 -3.93 11.01 -0.32
CA GLY A 169 -3.89 10.06 -1.41
C GLY A 169 -2.95 8.89 -1.12
N HIS A 170 -2.43 8.28 -2.19
CA HIS A 170 -1.49 7.16 -2.07
C HIS A 170 -0.07 7.59 -1.67
N LEU A 171 0.30 8.83 -1.94
CA LEU A 171 1.65 9.35 -1.73
C LEU A 171 1.81 10.11 -0.41
N ILE A 172 0.98 9.84 0.59
CA ILE A 172 1.00 10.51 1.90
C ILE A 172 2.37 10.43 2.61
N VAL A 173 3.16 9.38 2.35
CA VAL A 173 4.51 9.21 2.92
C VAL A 173 5.50 10.30 2.46
N TYR A 174 5.21 10.99 1.38
CA TYR A 174 6.02 12.11 0.86
C TYR A 174 5.54 13.48 1.35
N ASP A 175 4.45 13.53 2.12
CA ASP A 175 4.02 14.72 2.83
C ASP A 175 4.83 14.84 4.13
N SER A 176 5.56 15.93 4.29
CA SER A 176 6.49 16.10 5.42
C SER A 176 5.76 16.14 6.77
N GLU A 177 4.56 16.70 6.83
CA GLU A 177 3.78 16.78 8.07
C GLU A 177 3.27 15.39 8.46
N VAL A 178 2.77 14.63 7.48
CA VAL A 178 2.32 13.24 7.70
C VAL A 178 3.50 12.36 8.08
N CYS A 179 4.64 12.50 7.40
CA CYS A 179 5.85 11.76 7.71
C CYS A 179 6.33 12.03 9.15
N GLU A 180 6.30 13.29 9.60
CA GLU A 180 6.63 13.64 11.00
C GLU A 180 5.66 12.96 11.98
N CYS A 181 4.36 12.98 11.72
CA CYS A 181 3.37 12.32 12.56
C CYS A 181 3.61 10.81 12.64
N ILE A 182 3.91 10.15 11.50
CA ILE A 182 4.25 8.73 11.47
C ILE A 182 5.46 8.42 12.34
N LEU A 183 6.52 9.21 12.21
CA LEU A 183 7.76 9.02 12.99
C LEU A 183 7.55 9.28 14.48
N ARG A 184 6.78 10.31 14.86
CA ARG A 184 6.44 10.60 16.25
C ARG A 184 5.60 9.48 16.88
N ALA A 185 4.60 9.01 16.15
CA ALA A 185 3.76 7.90 16.62
C ALA A 185 4.60 6.64 16.85
N LEU A 186 5.51 6.32 15.91
CA LEU A 186 6.32 5.10 15.97
C LEU A 186 7.43 5.17 17.02
N LEU A 187 8.14 6.32 17.11
CA LEU A 187 9.35 6.46 17.93
C LEU A 187 9.07 7.01 19.33
N LEU A 188 8.06 7.85 19.46
CA LEU A 188 7.75 8.56 20.71
C LEU A 188 6.42 8.11 21.32
N ASN A 189 5.68 7.23 20.65
CA ASN A 189 4.32 6.83 21.01
C ASN A 189 3.36 8.02 21.18
N GLU A 190 3.60 9.10 20.42
CA GLU A 190 2.74 10.29 20.37
C GLU A 190 1.61 10.05 19.39
N GLU A 191 0.37 10.06 19.86
CA GLU A 191 -0.78 9.92 18.98
C GLU A 191 -1.18 11.28 18.41
N PRO A 192 -1.23 11.44 17.07
CA PRO A 192 -1.57 12.72 16.45
C PRO A 192 -3.07 13.00 16.62
N GLU A 193 -3.43 13.94 17.49
CA GLU A 193 -4.82 14.31 17.81
C GLU A 193 -5.68 14.65 16.57
N ALA A 194 -5.07 15.18 15.52
CA ALA A 194 -5.76 15.61 14.31
C ALA A 194 -6.37 14.44 13.51
N TYR A 195 -5.84 13.23 13.65
CA TYR A 195 -6.25 12.07 12.82
C TYR A 195 -7.13 11.07 13.57
N ILE A 196 -7.15 11.11 14.91
CA ILE A 196 -8.00 10.25 15.74
C ILE A 196 -9.47 10.67 15.66
N ARG A 197 -9.76 11.96 15.53
CA ARG A 197 -11.13 12.49 15.50
C ARG A 197 -11.95 12.03 14.29
N ALA A 198 -11.32 11.88 13.13
CA ALA A 198 -12.00 11.41 11.93
C ALA A 198 -12.52 9.96 12.07
N THR A 199 -11.81 9.10 12.79
CA THR A 199 -12.19 7.70 12.99
C THR A 199 -13.40 7.55 13.92
N THR A 200 -13.50 8.39 14.93
CA THR A 200 -14.61 8.34 15.92
C THR A 200 -15.93 8.84 15.34
N GLU A 201 -15.91 9.85 14.47
CA GLU A 201 -17.10 10.41 13.84
C GLU A 201 -17.69 9.49 12.75
N LEU A 202 -16.83 8.68 12.07
CA LEU A 202 -17.25 7.75 11.02
C LEU A 202 -17.84 6.43 11.55
N ILE A 203 -17.54 6.05 12.79
CA ILE A 203 -18.12 4.86 13.45
C ILE A 203 -19.51 5.15 14.02
N VAL A 204 -19.87 6.43 14.23
CA VAL A 204 -21.13 6.86 14.84
C VAL A 204 -22.16 7.34 13.80
N SER A 205 -21.80 7.44 12.54
CA SER A 205 -22.68 7.80 11.41
C SER A 205 -23.05 6.57 10.57
#